data_b8ff978453b547bddea6e1d20d3fc402
#
_entry.id   b8ff978453b547bddea6e1d20d3fc402
#
_cell.length_a   1.000
_cell.length_b   1.000
_cell.length_c   1.000
_cell.angle_alpha   90.00
_cell.angle_beta   90.00
_cell.angle_gamma   90.00
#
_symmetry.space_group_name_H-M   'P 1'
#
loop_
_entity.id
_entity.type
_entity.pdbx_description
1 polymer ?
#
loop_
_entity_poly.entity_id
_entity_poly.type
_entity_poly.pdbx_seq_one_letter_code
_entity_poly.pdbx_strand_id
1 'polypeptide(L)'
;LGKVVITSHDYSGFIVNRILMPMINEAFFALYTGVACKEDIDTGMKLGTNHPMGPFELADFIGLDVCLSIMRVLHAGLGDNKYAPCPLLVQYVDAGRLGRKRGIGVYEYSKDPRSTKSSSRL
;
A
#
# COMPACT_ATOMS: atom_id res chain seq x y z
N LEU A 1 2.02 25.71 15.84
CA LEU A 1 3.34 25.23 15.78
C LEU A 1 3.80 24.55 17.04
N GLY A 2 3.30 24.99 18.20
CA GLY A 2 3.54 24.22 19.41
C GLY A 2 3.02 22.80 19.27
N LYS A 3 1.98 22.63 18.51
CA LYS A 3 1.42 21.31 18.28
C LYS A 3 2.37 20.39 17.55
N VAL A 4 3.24 20.95 16.73
CA VAL A 4 4.23 20.15 16.03
C VAL A 4 5.20 19.53 17.01
N VAL A 5 5.59 20.30 18.02
CA VAL A 5 6.50 19.82 19.04
C VAL A 5 5.82 18.78 19.92
N ILE A 6 4.58 19.03 20.30
CA ILE A 6 3.83 18.19 21.22
C ILE A 6 3.62 16.80 20.64
N THR A 7 3.31 16.74 19.37
CA THR A 7 2.97 15.47 18.73
C THR A 7 3.97 15.12 17.64
N SER A 8 5.25 15.33 17.91
CA SER A 8 6.27 15.09 16.88
C SER A 8 6.21 13.69 16.33
N HIS A 9 5.97 12.68 17.18
CA HIS A 9 5.86 11.30 16.72
C HIS A 9 4.64 11.11 15.81
N ASP A 10 3.48 11.59 16.26
CA ASP A 10 2.26 11.50 15.46
C ASP A 10 2.34 12.35 14.22
N TYR A 11 2.99 13.50 14.34
CA TYR A 11 3.17 14.40 13.23
C TYR A 11 4.01 13.75 12.12
N SER A 12 5.09 13.07 12.52
CA SER A 12 5.92 12.34 11.56
C SER A 12 5.11 11.26 10.86
N GLY A 13 4.29 10.53 11.60
CA GLY A 13 3.42 9.52 11.01
C GLY A 13 2.42 10.12 10.04
N PHE A 14 1.85 11.26 10.40
CA PHE A 14 0.92 11.96 9.52
C PHE A 14 1.60 12.39 8.22
N ILE A 15 2.80 12.95 8.31
CA ILE A 15 3.54 13.37 7.12
C ILE A 15 3.79 12.20 6.20
N VAL A 16 4.30 11.11 6.76
CA VAL A 16 4.61 9.92 5.96
C VAL A 16 3.36 9.39 5.29
N ASN A 17 2.29 9.23 6.05
CA ASN A 17 1.05 8.67 5.49
C ASN A 17 0.43 9.59 4.45
N ARG A 18 0.50 10.89 4.64
CA ARG A 18 -0.06 11.82 3.69
C ARG A 18 0.61 11.72 2.31
N ILE A 19 1.90 11.40 2.32
CA ILE A 19 2.66 11.28 1.07
C ILE A 19 2.61 9.83 0.57
N LEU A 20 2.77 8.89 1.48
CA LEU A 20 2.90 7.47 1.14
C LEU A 20 1.60 6.87 0.62
N MET A 21 0.47 7.23 1.21
CA MET A 21 -0.80 6.64 0.80
C MET A 21 -1.18 6.99 -0.62
N PRO A 22 -1.07 8.26 -1.06
CA PRO A 22 -1.30 8.57 -2.47
C PRO A 22 -0.35 7.84 -3.40
N MET A 23 0.90 7.64 -3.00
CA MET A 23 1.87 6.88 -3.81
C MET A 23 1.41 5.45 -3.98
N ILE A 24 1.01 4.79 -2.90
CA ILE A 24 0.50 3.42 -2.95
C ILE A 24 -0.78 3.37 -3.79
N ASN A 25 -1.67 4.32 -3.59
CA ASN A 25 -2.92 4.36 -4.32
C ASN A 25 -2.69 4.54 -5.82
N GLU A 26 -1.74 5.39 -6.18
CA GLU A 26 -1.41 5.60 -7.58
C GLU A 26 -0.84 4.33 -8.20
N ALA A 27 -0.05 3.59 -7.43
CA ALA A 27 0.44 2.30 -7.90
C ALA A 27 -0.72 1.33 -8.18
N PHE A 28 -1.73 1.32 -7.32
CA PHE A 28 -2.92 0.50 -7.57
C PHE A 28 -3.64 0.95 -8.83
N PHE A 29 -3.74 2.25 -9.08
CA PHE A 29 -4.35 2.74 -10.30
C PHE A 29 -3.54 2.35 -11.53
N ALA A 30 -2.22 2.39 -11.44
CA ALA A 30 -1.38 1.96 -12.55
C ALA A 30 -1.60 0.49 -12.87
N LEU A 31 -1.73 -0.34 -11.85
CA LEU A 31 -2.04 -1.74 -12.04
C LEU A 31 -3.45 -1.92 -12.60
N TYR A 32 -4.41 -1.22 -12.03
CA TYR A 32 -5.82 -1.31 -12.39
C TYR A 32 -6.06 -0.91 -13.84
N THR A 33 -5.36 0.11 -14.30
CA THR A 33 -5.52 0.62 -15.67
C THR A 33 -4.58 -0.04 -16.68
N GLY A 34 -3.77 -1.00 -16.23
CA GLY A 34 -2.96 -1.79 -17.15
C GLY A 34 -1.66 -1.15 -17.60
N VAL A 35 -1.15 -0.18 -16.84
CA VAL A 35 0.13 0.46 -17.19
C VAL A 35 1.26 -0.55 -17.13
N ALA A 36 1.28 -1.38 -16.09
CA ALA A 36 2.31 -2.41 -15.93
C ALA A 36 1.80 -3.47 -14.95
N CYS A 37 2.50 -4.59 -14.87
CA CYS A 37 2.19 -5.62 -13.89
C CYS A 37 2.72 -5.20 -12.52
N LYS A 38 2.23 -5.87 -11.46
CA LYS A 38 2.59 -5.51 -10.09
C LYS A 38 4.09 -5.64 -9.84
N GLU A 39 4.71 -6.66 -10.40
CA GLU A 39 6.14 -6.89 -10.22
C GLU A 39 6.96 -5.76 -10.83
N ASP A 40 6.58 -5.33 -12.01
CA ASP A 40 7.29 -4.25 -12.70
C ASP A 40 7.10 -2.91 -12.00
N ILE A 41 5.92 -2.66 -11.46
CA ILE A 41 5.66 -1.44 -10.72
C ILE A 41 6.54 -1.40 -9.47
N ASP A 42 6.58 -2.51 -8.71
CA ASP A 42 7.41 -2.56 -7.52
C ASP A 42 8.89 -2.43 -7.85
N THR A 43 9.36 -3.15 -8.86
CA THR A 43 10.76 -3.10 -9.26
C THR A 43 11.14 -1.70 -9.73
N GLY A 44 10.30 -1.11 -10.57
CA GLY A 44 10.54 0.24 -11.09
C GLY A 44 10.64 1.27 -9.98
N MET A 45 9.74 1.18 -9.01
CA MET A 45 9.75 2.13 -7.90
C MET A 45 10.94 1.91 -6.99
N LYS A 46 11.34 0.66 -6.73
CA LYS A 46 12.54 0.41 -5.94
C LYS A 46 13.77 1.01 -6.59
N LEU A 47 13.91 0.81 -7.88
CA LEU A 47 15.08 1.30 -8.61
C LEU A 47 15.01 2.81 -8.83
N GLY A 48 13.84 3.32 -9.17
CA GLY A 48 13.68 4.74 -9.48
C GLY A 48 13.74 5.67 -8.30
N THR A 49 13.32 5.20 -7.13
CA THR A 49 13.30 6.02 -5.93
C THR A 49 14.27 5.55 -4.86
N ASN A 50 14.98 4.46 -5.13
CA ASN A 50 15.91 3.87 -4.17
C ASN A 50 15.22 3.48 -2.85
N HIS A 51 13.97 3.07 -2.93
CA HIS A 51 13.26 2.58 -1.76
C HIS A 51 13.57 1.10 -1.55
N PRO A 52 13.61 0.65 -0.28
CA PRO A 52 13.87 -0.77 -0.01
C PRO A 52 12.73 -1.68 -0.42
N MET A 53 11.51 -1.14 -0.50
CA MET A 53 10.32 -1.90 -0.89
C MET A 53 9.56 -1.11 -1.94
N GLY A 54 8.99 -1.83 -2.91
CA GLY A 54 8.07 -1.22 -3.84
C GLY A 54 6.72 -0.93 -3.17
N PRO A 55 5.84 -0.17 -3.83
CA PRO A 55 4.58 0.24 -3.21
C PRO A 55 3.67 -0.93 -2.84
N PHE A 56 3.62 -1.99 -3.64
CA PHE A 56 2.77 -3.14 -3.29
C PHE A 56 3.37 -4.00 -2.19
N GLU A 57 4.69 -4.17 -2.20
CA GLU A 57 5.37 -4.87 -1.11
C GLU A 57 5.12 -4.14 0.21
N LEU A 58 5.22 -2.82 0.17
CA LEU A 58 4.99 -1.99 1.35
C LEU A 58 3.53 -2.06 1.79
N ALA A 59 2.60 -2.00 0.85
CA ALA A 59 1.17 -2.10 1.17
C ALA A 59 0.86 -3.44 1.82
N ASP A 60 1.43 -4.53 1.31
CA ASP A 60 1.23 -5.84 1.92
C ASP A 60 1.83 -5.92 3.32
N PHE A 61 2.95 -5.24 3.54
CA PHE A 61 3.59 -5.18 4.85
C PHE A 61 2.74 -4.40 5.85
N ILE A 62 2.22 -3.26 5.43
CA ILE A 62 1.36 -2.41 6.28
C ILE A 62 0.02 -3.08 6.55
N GLY A 63 -0.54 -3.67 5.52
CA GLY A 63 -1.89 -4.21 5.52
C GLY A 63 -2.78 -3.39 4.61
N LEU A 64 -3.43 -4.04 3.65
CA LEU A 64 -4.27 -3.32 2.70
C LEU A 64 -5.48 -2.68 3.35
N ASP A 65 -6.02 -3.31 4.38
CA ASP A 65 -7.13 -2.74 5.16
C ASP A 65 -6.69 -1.47 5.89
N VAL A 66 -5.46 -1.47 6.42
CA VAL A 66 -4.92 -0.28 7.09
C VAL A 66 -4.71 0.83 6.07
N CYS A 67 -4.14 0.51 4.92
CA CYS A 67 -3.97 1.49 3.84
C CYS A 67 -5.29 2.10 3.44
N LEU A 68 -6.31 1.27 3.26
CA LEU A 68 -7.63 1.73 2.86
C LEU A 68 -8.24 2.65 3.93
N SER A 69 -8.12 2.26 5.19
CA SER A 69 -8.64 3.08 6.29
C SER A 69 -7.97 4.45 6.34
N ILE A 70 -6.64 4.47 6.21
CA ILE A 70 -5.91 5.74 6.23
C ILE A 70 -6.32 6.62 5.06
N MET A 71 -6.47 6.03 3.88
CA MET A 71 -6.88 6.79 2.71
C MET A 71 -8.27 7.39 2.87
N ARG A 72 -9.18 6.62 3.47
CA ARG A 72 -10.54 7.14 3.72
C ARG A 72 -10.52 8.30 4.70
N VAL A 73 -9.68 8.22 5.73
CA VAL A 73 -9.52 9.31 6.68
C VAL A 73 -8.95 10.55 5.98
N LEU A 74 -7.92 10.37 5.17
CA LEU A 74 -7.33 11.49 4.43
C LEU A 74 -8.32 12.10 3.45
N HIS A 75 -9.07 11.26 2.75
CA HIS A 75 -10.04 11.74 1.77
C HIS A 75 -11.15 12.53 2.45
N ALA A 76 -11.67 12.02 3.56
CA ALA A 76 -12.73 12.70 4.30
C ALA A 76 -12.22 14.00 4.91
N GLY A 77 -11.00 14.00 5.44
CA GLY A 77 -10.45 15.15 6.13
C GLY A 77 -9.95 16.24 5.21
N LEU A 78 -9.34 15.86 4.09
CA LEU A 78 -8.73 16.82 3.17
C LEU A 78 -9.57 17.10 1.93
N GLY A 79 -10.50 16.20 1.62
CA GLY A 79 -11.47 16.43 0.54
C GLY A 79 -10.93 16.39 -0.87
N ASP A 80 -9.69 15.95 -1.05
CA ASP A 80 -9.07 15.90 -2.37
C ASP A 80 -9.20 14.48 -2.93
N ASN A 81 -9.60 14.38 -4.19
CA ASN A 81 -9.84 13.09 -4.83
C ASN A 81 -8.57 12.25 -4.99
N LYS A 82 -7.40 12.85 -4.85
CA LYS A 82 -6.17 12.04 -4.89
C LYS A 82 -6.07 11.06 -3.74
N TYR A 83 -6.88 11.26 -2.69
CA TYR A 83 -6.95 10.33 -1.57
C TYR A 83 -8.09 9.33 -1.71
N ALA A 84 -8.87 9.43 -2.77
CA ALA A 84 -9.96 8.48 -3.02
C ALA A 84 -9.36 7.11 -3.35
N PRO A 85 -9.73 6.06 -2.59
CA PRO A 85 -9.11 4.75 -2.80
C PRO A 85 -9.39 4.18 -4.18
N CYS A 86 -8.38 3.55 -4.77
CA CYS A 86 -8.55 2.85 -6.02
C CYS A 86 -9.53 1.69 -5.84
N PRO A 87 -10.46 1.47 -6.79
CA PRO A 87 -11.39 0.35 -6.70
C PRO A 87 -10.70 -1.01 -6.53
N LEU A 88 -9.53 -1.19 -7.12
CA LEU A 88 -8.81 -2.44 -6.99
C LEU A 88 -8.37 -2.69 -5.55
N LEU A 89 -7.91 -1.64 -4.86
CA LEU A 89 -7.56 -1.75 -3.44
C LEU A 89 -8.78 -2.17 -2.62
N VAL A 90 -9.92 -1.55 -2.87
CA VAL A 90 -11.16 -1.90 -2.18
C VAL A 90 -11.53 -3.35 -2.45
N GLN A 91 -11.41 -3.79 -3.70
CA GLN A 91 -11.72 -5.16 -4.07
C GLN A 91 -10.82 -6.17 -3.34
N TYR A 92 -9.54 -5.88 -3.23
CA TYR A 92 -8.63 -6.76 -2.51
C TYR A 92 -9.02 -6.87 -1.04
N VAL A 93 -9.33 -5.73 -0.41
CA VAL A 93 -9.73 -5.73 1.00
C VAL A 93 -11.03 -6.52 1.18
N ASP A 94 -12.01 -6.29 0.31
CA ASP A 94 -13.28 -7.00 0.36
C ASP A 94 -13.11 -8.50 0.18
N ALA A 95 -12.10 -8.91 -0.59
CA ALA A 95 -11.81 -10.32 -0.82
C ALA A 95 -10.98 -10.94 0.31
N GLY A 96 -10.64 -10.17 1.34
CA GLY A 96 -9.84 -10.68 2.45
C GLY A 96 -8.35 -10.71 2.17
N ARG A 97 -7.91 -10.11 1.07
CA ARG A 97 -6.49 -10.07 0.70
C ARG A 97 -5.85 -8.89 1.40
N LEU A 98 -5.49 -9.07 2.67
CA LEU A 98 -5.05 -7.97 3.52
C LEU A 98 -3.54 -7.80 3.60
N GLY A 99 -2.79 -8.70 2.98
CA GLY A 99 -1.35 -8.61 2.97
C GLY A 99 -0.70 -9.76 3.74
N ARG A 100 0.51 -9.52 4.22
CA ARG A 100 1.30 -10.58 4.88
C ARG A 100 0.59 -11.20 6.07
N LYS A 101 -0.14 -10.41 6.82
CA LYS A 101 -0.84 -10.90 8.02
C LYS A 101 -1.89 -11.96 7.70
N ARG A 102 -2.37 -12.00 6.48
CA ARG A 102 -3.35 -12.99 6.03
C ARG A 102 -2.77 -14.00 5.06
N GLY A 103 -1.48 -13.89 4.77
CA GLY A 103 -0.84 -14.78 3.83
C GLY A 103 -1.12 -14.46 2.38
N ILE A 104 -1.92 -13.46 2.10
CA ILE A 104 -2.21 -13.01 0.75
C ILE A 104 -2.62 -11.55 0.75
N GLY A 105 -2.07 -10.80 -0.15
CA GLY A 105 -2.42 -9.41 -0.41
C GLY A 105 -2.34 -9.18 -1.90
N VAL A 106 -1.54 -8.21 -2.35
CA VAL A 106 -1.23 -8.07 -3.77
C VAL A 106 -0.44 -9.29 -4.21
N TYR A 107 0.49 -9.75 -3.37
CA TYR A 107 1.23 -10.98 -3.60
C TYR A 107 0.73 -12.07 -2.67
N GLU A 108 1.14 -13.31 -2.96
CA GLU A 108 0.81 -14.45 -2.12
C GLU A 108 2.02 -14.81 -1.27
N TYR A 109 1.76 -15.14 -0.02
CA TYR A 109 2.78 -15.52 0.96
C TYR A 109 2.39 -16.86 1.55
N SER A 110 3.39 -17.61 2.04
CA SER A 110 3.12 -18.89 2.63
C SER A 110 3.82 -18.97 3.97
N LYS A 111 3.14 -19.57 4.96
CA LYS A 111 3.74 -19.84 6.25
C LYS A 111 4.57 -21.11 6.22
N ASP A 112 4.30 -21.99 5.27
CA ASP A 112 5.05 -23.22 5.11
C ASP A 112 6.15 -22.98 4.08
N PRO A 113 7.42 -23.11 4.47
CA PRO A 113 8.52 -22.86 3.54
C PRO A 113 8.41 -23.65 2.24
N ARG A 114 7.83 -24.83 2.30
CA ARG A 114 7.72 -25.67 1.10
C ARG A 114 6.67 -25.15 0.12
N SER A 115 5.66 -24.47 0.60
CA SER A 115 4.66 -23.91 -0.29
C SER A 115 5.00 -22.51 -0.73
N THR A 116 6.03 -21.89 -0.15
CA THR A 116 6.46 -20.57 -0.57
C THR A 116 6.85 -20.54 -2.05
N LYS A 117 7.52 -21.59 -2.51
CA LYS A 117 7.90 -21.65 -3.93
C LYS A 117 6.67 -21.63 -4.83
N SER A 118 5.65 -22.35 -4.45
CA SER A 118 4.42 -22.40 -5.22
C SER A 118 3.78 -21.02 -5.28
N SER A 119 3.68 -20.37 -4.14
CA SER A 119 3.08 -19.05 -4.06
C SER A 119 3.85 -18.02 -4.87
N SER A 120 5.19 -18.10 -4.84
CA SER A 120 6.02 -17.11 -5.49
C SER A 120 5.90 -17.15 -7.01
N ARG A 121 5.39 -18.23 -7.57
CA ARG A 121 5.21 -18.33 -9.01
C ARG A 121 3.90 -17.72 -9.48
N LEU A 122 3.05 -17.42 -8.56
CA LEU A 122 1.76 -16.83 -8.91
C LEU A 122 1.88 -15.32 -9.00
#